data_bd611c4b39a29786aaf8b2b1a11957ed
#
_entry.id   bd611c4b39a29786aaf8b2b1a11957ed
#
_cell.length_a   1.000
_cell.length_b   1.000
_cell.length_c   1.000
_cell.angle_alpha   90.00
_cell.angle_beta   90.00
_cell.angle_gamma   90.00
#
_symmetry.space_group_name_H-M   'P 1'
#
loop_
_entity.id
_entity.type
_entity.pdbx_description
1 polymer ?
#
loop_
_entity_poly.entity_id
_entity_poly.type
_entity_poly.pdbx_seq_one_letter_code
_entity_poly.pdbx_strand_id
1 'polypeptide(L)'
;MRVTLLGTGDTTGTPTVGCDCATCERARELDVERSRFSVHIENERTGESLLIDCSPDFRHQFLTQDVPLPDAVLVTHIHFDHLDGLGNAYRIFDDLPVHATDVVDPVTDESVAGTVRRKFDYLDRVTVHDQTPHETFRTCGLDVTFVPVDHPPLLCYGVVVTDPETGAKCSLTGDTSYDIPEQSRAALANPDLLLAEAIVPASAAEHHPLGGNHHDDEGVPRTFGTKHMTREGALDLAAELDADRTRLVHLAHYYPAEEAFAEPLAVDGEQYDLYPSAAEGDT
;
A
#
# COMPACT_ATOMS: atom_id res chain seq x y z
N MET A 1 16.88 3.41 -4.58
CA MET A 1 15.50 3.64 -5.09
C MET A 1 14.80 4.69 -4.25
N ARG A 2 13.92 5.47 -4.86
CA ARG A 2 13.12 6.50 -4.17
C ARG A 2 11.68 6.04 -4.07
N VAL A 3 11.10 6.12 -2.87
CA VAL A 3 9.69 5.80 -2.59
C VAL A 3 8.95 7.09 -2.28
N THR A 4 7.88 7.38 -3.01
CA THR A 4 7.00 8.54 -2.78
C THR A 4 5.60 8.05 -2.44
N LEU A 5 5.06 8.46 -1.30
CA LEU A 5 3.69 8.14 -0.89
C LEU A 5 2.75 9.14 -1.58
N LEU A 6 2.10 8.72 -2.67
CA LEU A 6 1.19 9.58 -3.43
C LEU A 6 -0.15 9.77 -2.70
N GLY A 7 -0.62 8.71 -2.06
CA GLY A 7 -1.81 8.69 -1.24
C GLY A 7 -1.65 7.74 -0.06
N THR A 8 -2.07 8.18 1.12
CA THR A 8 -1.87 7.46 2.39
C THR A 8 -3.18 7.18 3.13
N GLY A 9 -4.30 7.62 2.57
CA GLY A 9 -5.63 7.44 3.13
C GLY A 9 -6.29 6.12 2.73
N ASP A 10 -7.36 5.84 3.47
CA ASP A 10 -8.30 4.76 3.19
C ASP A 10 -9.24 5.09 2.01
N THR A 11 -10.22 4.22 1.80
CA THR A 11 -11.30 4.36 0.82
C THR A 11 -11.96 5.75 0.78
N THR A 12 -12.06 6.44 1.92
CA THR A 12 -12.79 7.73 2.03
C THR A 12 -11.88 8.94 1.93
N GLY A 13 -10.60 8.78 2.23
CA GLY A 13 -9.62 9.84 2.34
C GLY A 13 -9.85 10.76 3.55
N THR A 14 -8.86 11.59 3.84
CA THR A 14 -8.93 12.60 4.92
C THR A 14 -8.42 13.95 4.39
N PRO A 15 -9.21 15.05 4.47
CA PRO A 15 -10.55 15.13 5.05
C PRO A 15 -11.60 14.41 4.22
N THR A 16 -12.49 13.69 4.89
CA THR A 16 -13.59 12.97 4.24
C THR A 16 -14.69 13.93 3.78
N VAL A 17 -15.27 13.66 2.62
CA VAL A 17 -16.33 14.48 2.03
C VAL A 17 -17.55 14.55 2.98
N GLY A 18 -17.95 15.77 3.34
CA GLY A 18 -19.09 16.01 4.22
C GLY A 18 -18.85 15.68 5.70
N CYS A 19 -17.60 15.45 6.11
CA CYS A 19 -17.24 15.18 7.50
C CYS A 19 -16.65 16.42 8.18
N ASP A 20 -17.18 16.75 9.37
CA ASP A 20 -16.75 17.86 10.23
C ASP A 20 -16.19 17.34 11.57
N CYS A 21 -15.65 16.12 11.60
CA CYS A 21 -14.96 15.64 12.80
C CYS A 21 -13.64 16.38 13.04
N ALA A 22 -13.14 16.36 14.27
CA ALA A 22 -11.95 17.10 14.67
C ALA A 22 -10.73 16.79 13.79
N THR A 23 -10.57 15.54 13.33
CA THR A 23 -9.48 15.13 12.46
C THR A 23 -9.59 15.72 11.06
N CYS A 24 -10.81 15.71 10.48
CA CYS A 24 -11.05 16.33 9.18
C CYS A 24 -10.94 17.87 9.23
N GLU A 25 -11.35 18.49 10.34
CA GLU A 25 -11.12 19.94 10.57
C GLU A 25 -9.62 20.22 10.69
N ARG A 26 -8.90 19.40 11.45
CA ARG A 26 -7.45 19.54 11.61
C ARG A 26 -6.69 19.39 10.31
N ALA A 27 -7.10 18.46 9.44
CA ALA A 27 -6.53 18.31 8.10
C ALA A 27 -6.66 19.59 7.27
N ARG A 28 -7.86 20.22 7.29
CA ARG A 28 -8.11 21.49 6.58
C ARG A 28 -7.30 22.64 7.17
N GLU A 29 -7.15 22.72 8.52
CA GLU A 29 -6.33 23.73 9.18
C GLU A 29 -4.84 23.64 8.82
N LEU A 30 -4.33 22.42 8.68
CA LEU A 30 -2.92 22.17 8.35
C LEU A 30 -2.65 22.20 6.85
N ASP A 31 -3.69 22.29 6.01
CA ASP A 31 -3.61 22.15 4.56
C ASP A 31 -2.92 20.83 4.16
N VAL A 32 -3.29 19.75 4.85
CA VAL A 32 -2.82 18.39 4.57
C VAL A 32 -3.97 17.50 4.16
N GLU A 33 -3.68 16.52 3.32
CA GLU A 33 -4.65 15.51 2.92
C GLU A 33 -4.04 14.12 2.97
N ARG A 34 -4.92 13.12 3.02
CA ARG A 34 -4.65 11.74 2.68
C ARG A 34 -5.61 11.34 1.59
N SER A 35 -5.17 11.38 0.35
CA SER A 35 -5.87 10.80 -0.79
C SER A 35 -5.78 9.27 -0.73
N ARG A 36 -6.57 8.56 -1.56
CA ARG A 36 -6.61 7.09 -1.53
C ARG A 36 -5.24 6.50 -1.84
N PHE A 37 -4.98 5.37 -1.19
CA PHE A 37 -3.66 4.73 -1.18
C PHE A 37 -3.04 4.55 -2.57
N SER A 38 -1.81 5.00 -2.72
CA SER A 38 -0.99 4.78 -3.91
C SER A 38 0.47 5.10 -3.61
N VAL A 39 1.41 4.29 -4.09
CA VAL A 39 2.84 4.46 -3.85
C VAL A 39 3.60 4.45 -5.17
N HIS A 40 4.45 5.46 -5.37
CA HIS A 40 5.35 5.56 -6.51
C HIS A 40 6.76 5.16 -6.09
N ILE A 41 7.40 4.25 -6.85
CA ILE A 41 8.77 3.81 -6.60
C ILE A 41 9.62 4.04 -7.86
N GLU A 42 10.58 4.93 -7.75
CA GLU A 42 11.52 5.24 -8.82
C GLU A 42 12.83 4.48 -8.64
N ASN A 43 13.28 3.82 -9.69
CA ASN A 43 14.64 3.33 -9.82
C ASN A 43 15.53 4.47 -10.36
N GLU A 44 16.16 5.22 -9.47
CA GLU A 44 16.98 6.39 -9.85
C GLU A 44 18.13 6.04 -10.80
N ARG A 45 18.51 4.78 -10.91
CA ARG A 45 19.58 4.31 -11.80
C ARG A 45 19.13 4.22 -13.26
N THR A 46 17.89 3.78 -13.50
CA THR A 46 17.31 3.63 -14.84
C THR A 46 16.41 4.78 -15.22
N GLY A 47 15.89 5.51 -14.25
CA GLY A 47 14.84 6.53 -14.40
C GLY A 47 13.46 5.93 -14.64
N GLU A 48 13.32 4.59 -14.56
CA GLU A 48 12.03 3.91 -14.67
C GLU A 48 11.33 3.87 -13.32
N SER A 49 10.01 3.79 -13.31
CA SER A 49 9.23 3.81 -12.08
C SER A 49 8.04 2.84 -12.07
N LEU A 50 7.69 2.41 -10.86
CA LEU A 50 6.53 1.58 -10.55
C LEU A 50 5.48 2.40 -9.82
N LEU A 51 4.21 2.14 -10.12
CA LEU A 51 3.08 2.57 -9.30
C LEU A 51 2.46 1.35 -8.61
N ILE A 52 2.40 1.35 -7.28
CA ILE A 52 1.67 0.33 -6.52
C ILE A 52 0.31 0.90 -6.19
N ASP A 53 -0.71 0.25 -6.72
CA ASP A 53 -2.11 0.65 -6.75
C ASP A 53 -2.37 1.98 -7.46
N CYS A 54 -3.31 1.96 -8.36
CA CYS A 54 -3.72 3.13 -9.14
C CYS A 54 -5.05 3.65 -8.60
N SER A 55 -4.97 4.54 -7.62
CA SER A 55 -6.14 5.09 -6.95
C SER A 55 -6.98 6.00 -7.86
N PRO A 56 -8.27 6.21 -7.56
CA PRO A 56 -9.10 7.19 -8.29
C PRO A 56 -8.53 8.61 -8.28
N ASP A 57 -7.66 8.92 -7.31
CA ASP A 57 -7.01 10.22 -7.18
C ASP A 57 -5.75 10.37 -8.06
N PHE A 58 -5.44 9.39 -8.92
CA PHE A 58 -4.27 9.37 -9.81
C PHE A 58 -3.92 10.74 -10.41
N ARG A 59 -4.89 11.40 -11.04
CA ARG A 59 -4.65 12.71 -11.67
C ARG A 59 -4.22 13.77 -10.64
N HIS A 60 -4.89 13.80 -9.49
CA HIS A 60 -4.60 14.75 -8.41
C HIS A 60 -3.20 14.47 -7.84
N GLN A 61 -2.92 13.23 -7.50
CA GLN A 61 -1.65 12.77 -6.94
C GLN A 61 -0.46 13.14 -7.83
N PHE A 62 -0.51 12.82 -9.11
CA PHE A 62 0.59 13.11 -10.04
C PHE A 62 0.80 14.60 -10.30
N LEU A 63 -0.25 15.42 -10.30
CA LEU A 63 -0.14 16.87 -10.45
C LEU A 63 0.38 17.56 -9.18
N THR A 64 0.08 17.01 -8.01
CA THR A 64 0.46 17.60 -6.71
C THR A 64 1.89 17.22 -6.33
N GLN A 65 2.28 15.95 -6.55
CA GLN A 65 3.57 15.43 -6.11
C GLN A 65 4.70 15.60 -7.15
N ASP A 66 4.35 16.01 -8.39
CA ASP A 66 5.31 16.26 -9.50
C ASP A 66 6.29 15.09 -9.74
N VAL A 67 5.77 13.85 -9.67
CA VAL A 67 6.54 12.64 -9.99
C VAL A 67 6.35 12.24 -11.46
N PRO A 68 7.31 11.52 -12.07
CA PRO A 68 7.15 11.01 -13.43
C PRO A 68 5.99 10.03 -13.55
N LEU A 69 5.42 9.90 -14.76
CA LEU A 69 4.43 8.86 -15.02
C LEU A 69 5.07 7.48 -14.87
N PRO A 70 4.34 6.49 -14.32
CA PRO A 70 4.90 5.18 -14.10
C PRO A 70 5.08 4.40 -15.41
N ASP A 71 6.15 3.60 -15.47
CA ASP A 71 6.42 2.67 -16.57
C ASP A 71 5.66 1.34 -16.39
N ALA A 72 5.25 1.02 -15.16
CA ALA A 72 4.42 -0.14 -14.85
C ALA A 72 3.56 0.10 -13.62
N VAL A 73 2.44 -0.64 -13.52
CA VAL A 73 1.54 -0.63 -12.36
C VAL A 73 1.49 -2.02 -11.73
N LEU A 74 1.52 -2.07 -10.41
CA LEU A 74 1.25 -3.27 -9.61
C LEU A 74 -0.12 -3.11 -8.97
N VAL A 75 -0.99 -4.12 -9.06
CA VAL A 75 -2.32 -4.10 -8.43
C VAL A 75 -2.35 -5.12 -7.30
N THR A 76 -2.53 -4.65 -6.07
CA THR A 76 -2.58 -5.49 -4.87
C THR A 76 -3.91 -6.25 -4.77
N HIS A 77 -5.02 -5.58 -5.02
CA HIS A 77 -6.36 -6.17 -5.00
C HIS A 77 -7.38 -5.31 -5.76
N ILE A 78 -8.65 -5.73 -5.76
CA ILE A 78 -9.67 -5.20 -6.69
C ILE A 78 -10.60 -4.14 -6.09
N HIS A 79 -10.36 -3.66 -4.86
CA HIS A 79 -11.15 -2.55 -4.35
C HIS A 79 -10.96 -1.29 -5.21
N PHE A 80 -12.00 -0.47 -5.30
CA PHE A 80 -12.01 0.65 -6.23
C PHE A 80 -10.95 1.71 -5.90
N ASP A 81 -10.65 1.90 -4.64
CA ASP A 81 -9.66 2.84 -4.13
C ASP A 81 -8.21 2.46 -4.50
N HIS A 82 -7.97 1.21 -4.85
CA HIS A 82 -6.67 0.69 -5.33
C HIS A 82 -6.61 0.52 -6.84
N LEU A 83 -7.74 0.44 -7.53
CA LEU A 83 -7.78 -0.02 -8.92
C LEU A 83 -8.37 1.00 -9.91
N ASP A 84 -9.36 1.82 -9.53
CA ASP A 84 -10.20 2.55 -10.49
C ASP A 84 -9.48 3.70 -11.19
N GLY A 85 -8.34 4.13 -10.70
CA GLY A 85 -7.46 5.09 -11.36
C GLY A 85 -6.89 4.60 -12.69
N LEU A 86 -6.87 3.30 -12.98
CA LEU A 86 -6.46 2.76 -14.27
C LEU A 86 -7.28 3.34 -15.44
N GLY A 87 -8.50 3.80 -15.18
CA GLY A 87 -9.28 4.55 -16.17
C GLY A 87 -8.59 5.81 -16.72
N ASN A 88 -7.63 6.38 -15.97
CA ASN A 88 -6.81 7.50 -16.45
C ASN A 88 -5.79 7.09 -17.52
N ALA A 89 -5.50 5.80 -17.69
CA ALA A 89 -4.56 5.30 -18.69
C ALA A 89 -5.01 5.63 -20.13
N TYR A 90 -6.32 5.89 -20.33
CA TYR A 90 -6.85 6.28 -21.63
C TYR A 90 -6.21 7.58 -22.13
N ARG A 91 -5.42 7.48 -23.19
CA ARG A 91 -4.68 8.58 -23.85
C ARG A 91 -3.54 9.23 -23.06
N ILE A 92 -3.22 8.77 -21.87
CA ILE A 92 -2.03 9.24 -21.12
C ILE A 92 -0.81 8.41 -21.53
N PHE A 93 -0.98 7.09 -21.58
CA PHE A 93 0.07 6.14 -21.89
C PHE A 93 -0.02 5.64 -23.33
N ASP A 94 1.11 5.31 -23.94
CA ASP A 94 1.18 4.59 -25.21
C ASP A 94 1.09 3.08 -24.99
N ASP A 95 1.66 2.59 -23.90
CA ASP A 95 1.54 1.24 -23.37
C ASP A 95 1.71 1.32 -21.85
N LEU A 96 0.93 0.56 -21.08
CA LEU A 96 1.01 0.49 -19.65
C LEU A 96 0.96 -0.97 -19.19
N PRO A 97 2.13 -1.56 -18.87
CA PRO A 97 2.19 -2.85 -18.21
C PRO A 97 1.52 -2.81 -16.84
N VAL A 98 0.58 -3.72 -16.60
CA VAL A 98 -0.10 -3.88 -15.31
C VAL A 98 0.17 -5.29 -14.79
N HIS A 99 0.89 -5.41 -13.71
CA HIS A 99 1.19 -6.68 -13.07
C HIS A 99 0.17 -6.97 -11.97
N ALA A 100 -0.45 -8.14 -12.03
CA ALA A 100 -1.43 -8.58 -11.05
C ALA A 100 -1.40 -10.11 -10.93
N THR A 101 -1.84 -10.64 -9.80
CA THR A 101 -1.82 -12.09 -9.56
C THR A 101 -2.96 -12.79 -10.31
N ASP A 102 -2.67 -13.98 -10.83
CA ASP A 102 -3.62 -14.82 -11.56
C ASP A 102 -4.18 -16.00 -10.73
N VAL A 103 -4.00 -15.94 -9.42
CA VAL A 103 -4.64 -16.92 -8.53
C VAL A 103 -6.13 -16.67 -8.48
N VAL A 104 -6.91 -17.71 -8.80
CA VAL A 104 -8.37 -17.64 -8.81
C VAL A 104 -8.91 -17.80 -7.40
N ASP A 105 -9.71 -16.86 -6.96
CA ASP A 105 -10.46 -16.95 -5.72
C ASP A 105 -11.56 -18.00 -5.83
N PRO A 106 -11.60 -19.02 -4.95
CA PRO A 106 -12.56 -20.10 -5.04
C PRO A 106 -14.02 -19.68 -4.75
N VAL A 107 -14.23 -18.48 -4.20
CA VAL A 107 -15.57 -17.95 -3.88
C VAL A 107 -16.12 -17.12 -5.05
N THR A 108 -15.27 -16.26 -5.62
CA THR A 108 -15.68 -15.34 -6.69
C THR A 108 -15.44 -15.91 -8.10
N ASP A 109 -14.63 -16.98 -8.21
CA ASP A 109 -14.17 -17.57 -9.47
C ASP A 109 -13.42 -16.55 -10.37
N GLU A 110 -12.80 -15.55 -9.75
CA GLU A 110 -12.02 -14.50 -10.41
C GLU A 110 -10.64 -14.34 -9.76
N SER A 111 -9.65 -13.91 -10.56
CA SER A 111 -8.34 -13.45 -10.09
C SER A 111 -8.26 -11.93 -10.14
N VAL A 112 -7.25 -11.34 -9.49
CA VAL A 112 -6.99 -9.89 -9.60
C VAL A 112 -6.71 -9.54 -11.06
N ALA A 113 -5.82 -10.27 -11.73
CA ALA A 113 -5.50 -10.07 -13.15
C ALA A 113 -6.74 -10.23 -14.07
N GLY A 114 -7.56 -11.25 -13.83
CA GLY A 114 -8.81 -11.48 -14.55
C GLY A 114 -9.79 -10.32 -14.42
N THR A 115 -9.95 -9.79 -13.19
CA THR A 115 -10.82 -8.65 -12.94
C THR A 115 -10.30 -7.38 -13.63
N VAL A 116 -8.98 -7.11 -13.59
CA VAL A 116 -8.38 -5.98 -14.32
C VAL A 116 -8.69 -6.07 -15.81
N ARG A 117 -8.43 -7.23 -16.45
CA ARG A 117 -8.73 -7.46 -17.88
C ARG A 117 -10.19 -7.21 -18.21
N ARG A 118 -11.10 -7.77 -17.41
CA ARG A 118 -12.55 -7.64 -17.64
C ARG A 118 -13.06 -6.22 -17.44
N LYS A 119 -12.58 -5.53 -16.38
CA LYS A 119 -13.05 -4.18 -16.01
C LYS A 119 -12.55 -3.12 -16.98
N PHE A 120 -11.36 -3.30 -17.53
CA PHE A 120 -10.68 -2.32 -18.38
C PHE A 120 -10.43 -2.84 -19.81
N ASP A 121 -11.28 -3.75 -20.29
CA ASP A 121 -11.21 -4.34 -21.64
C ASP A 121 -11.26 -3.32 -22.79
N TYR A 122 -11.76 -2.11 -22.49
CA TYR A 122 -11.81 -0.99 -23.43
C TYR A 122 -10.54 -0.13 -23.48
N LEU A 123 -9.56 -0.43 -22.61
CA LEU A 123 -8.27 0.29 -22.56
C LEU A 123 -7.22 -0.49 -23.37
N ASP A 124 -7.14 -0.20 -24.67
CA ASP A 124 -6.20 -0.88 -25.59
C ASP A 124 -4.71 -0.71 -25.20
N ARG A 125 -4.41 0.22 -24.28
CA ARG A 125 -3.05 0.54 -23.84
C ARG A 125 -2.65 -0.07 -22.52
N VAL A 126 -3.54 -0.85 -21.93
CA VAL A 126 -3.28 -1.60 -20.70
C VAL A 126 -2.96 -3.05 -21.05
N THR A 127 -1.76 -3.49 -20.75
CA THR A 127 -1.32 -4.87 -20.95
C THR A 127 -1.17 -5.56 -19.59
N VAL A 128 -2.04 -6.53 -19.29
CA VAL A 128 -2.01 -7.24 -18.00
C VAL A 128 -1.07 -8.43 -18.05
N HIS A 129 -0.10 -8.44 -17.16
CA HIS A 129 0.88 -9.51 -16.95
C HIS A 129 0.53 -10.31 -15.69
N ASP A 130 0.31 -11.62 -15.89
CA ASP A 130 0.01 -12.56 -14.82
C ASP A 130 1.23 -12.80 -13.93
N GLN A 131 1.03 -12.73 -12.62
CA GLN A 131 2.08 -12.99 -11.64
C GLN A 131 1.66 -14.12 -10.69
N THR A 132 2.64 -14.95 -10.33
CA THR A 132 2.46 -16.01 -9.33
C THR A 132 2.90 -15.49 -7.96
N PRO A 133 2.08 -15.61 -6.91
CA PRO A 133 2.49 -15.23 -5.56
C PRO A 133 3.76 -15.97 -5.11
N HIS A 134 4.62 -15.27 -4.37
CA HIS A 134 5.93 -15.73 -3.91
C HIS A 134 6.98 -15.99 -5.01
N GLU A 135 6.65 -15.79 -6.27
CA GLU A 135 7.63 -15.78 -7.34
C GLU A 135 8.09 -14.36 -7.65
N THR A 136 9.41 -14.15 -7.67
CA THR A 136 9.99 -12.85 -7.98
C THR A 136 10.05 -12.64 -9.49
N PHE A 137 9.58 -11.50 -9.95
CA PHE A 137 9.72 -11.05 -11.33
C PHE A 137 10.44 -9.70 -11.38
N ARG A 138 10.96 -9.35 -12.56
CA ARG A 138 11.69 -8.10 -12.75
C ARG A 138 10.90 -7.14 -13.63
N THR A 139 10.73 -5.90 -13.14
CA THR A 139 10.14 -4.80 -13.90
C THR A 139 10.77 -3.47 -13.45
N CYS A 140 10.94 -2.49 -14.36
CA CYS A 140 11.59 -1.20 -14.09
C CYS A 140 12.97 -1.33 -13.40
N GLY A 141 13.71 -2.40 -13.74
CA GLY A 141 15.01 -2.69 -13.13
C GLY A 141 14.97 -3.12 -11.66
N LEU A 142 13.80 -3.33 -11.08
CA LEU A 142 13.56 -3.77 -9.70
C LEU A 142 13.04 -5.21 -9.66
N ASP A 143 13.36 -5.93 -8.60
CA ASP A 143 12.82 -7.24 -8.29
C ASP A 143 11.56 -7.08 -7.45
N VAL A 144 10.45 -7.67 -7.88
CA VAL A 144 9.12 -7.54 -7.26
C VAL A 144 8.56 -8.90 -6.92
N THR A 145 7.94 -9.02 -5.74
CA THR A 145 7.26 -10.23 -5.29
C THR A 145 5.92 -9.88 -4.67
N PHE A 146 4.82 -10.47 -5.18
CA PHE A 146 3.53 -10.44 -4.50
C PHE A 146 3.46 -11.51 -3.43
N VAL A 147 2.95 -11.18 -2.24
CA VAL A 147 2.78 -12.09 -1.12
C VAL A 147 1.33 -12.08 -0.63
N PRO A 148 0.65 -13.23 -0.52
CA PRO A 148 -0.73 -13.28 -0.05
C PRO A 148 -0.86 -12.73 1.37
N VAL A 149 -1.93 -11.97 1.60
CA VAL A 149 -2.29 -11.42 2.91
C VAL A 149 -3.77 -11.68 3.21
N ASP A 150 -4.23 -11.41 4.43
CA ASP A 150 -5.57 -11.74 4.87
C ASP A 150 -6.53 -10.54 4.79
N HIS A 151 -7.33 -10.47 3.73
CA HIS A 151 -8.33 -9.40 3.51
C HIS A 151 -9.68 -9.97 3.04
N PRO A 152 -10.35 -10.80 3.86
CA PRO A 152 -11.58 -11.48 3.44
C PRO A 152 -12.70 -10.49 3.06
N PRO A 153 -13.55 -10.78 2.05
CA PRO A 153 -13.57 -12.03 1.29
C PRO A 153 -12.70 -12.01 0.02
N LEU A 154 -11.89 -10.98 -0.20
CA LEU A 154 -11.11 -10.81 -1.42
C LEU A 154 -9.70 -11.35 -1.28
N LEU A 155 -9.12 -11.80 -2.38
CA LEU A 155 -7.68 -11.98 -2.49
C LEU A 155 -7.00 -10.62 -2.48
N CYS A 156 -6.04 -10.46 -1.59
CA CYS A 156 -5.19 -9.28 -1.47
C CYS A 156 -3.74 -9.69 -1.30
N TYR A 157 -2.84 -8.82 -1.75
CA TYR A 157 -1.42 -9.11 -1.75
C TYR A 157 -0.63 -7.92 -1.18
N GLY A 158 0.29 -8.24 -0.29
CA GLY A 158 1.42 -7.37 -0.01
C GLY A 158 2.42 -7.40 -1.15
N VAL A 159 3.33 -6.46 -1.17
CA VAL A 159 4.36 -6.32 -2.22
C VAL A 159 5.72 -6.12 -1.58
N VAL A 160 6.70 -6.89 -2.04
CA VAL A 160 8.12 -6.68 -1.73
C VAL A 160 8.81 -6.16 -2.98
N VAL A 161 9.48 -5.02 -2.87
CA VAL A 161 10.28 -4.42 -3.93
C VAL A 161 11.72 -4.33 -3.46
N THR A 162 12.65 -4.92 -4.25
CA THR A 162 14.08 -4.90 -3.94
C THR A 162 14.86 -4.35 -5.11
N ASP A 163 15.79 -3.43 -4.86
CA ASP A 163 16.79 -3.06 -5.84
C ASP A 163 17.90 -4.12 -5.85
N PRO A 164 18.03 -4.92 -6.90
CA PRO A 164 18.98 -6.04 -6.94
C PRO A 164 20.44 -5.59 -6.91
N GLU A 165 20.74 -4.33 -7.23
CA GLU A 165 22.10 -3.82 -7.25
C GLU A 165 22.55 -3.28 -5.89
N THR A 166 21.62 -2.72 -5.13
CA THR A 166 21.91 -2.12 -3.83
C THR A 166 21.48 -2.98 -2.66
N GLY A 167 20.54 -3.90 -2.86
CA GLY A 167 19.88 -4.67 -1.83
C GLY A 167 18.80 -3.90 -1.06
N ALA A 168 18.59 -2.61 -1.38
CA ALA A 168 17.55 -1.81 -0.73
C ALA A 168 16.17 -2.43 -0.91
N LYS A 169 15.41 -2.55 0.19
CA LYS A 169 14.15 -3.26 0.24
C LYS A 169 13.02 -2.41 0.80
N CYS A 170 11.94 -2.31 0.05
CA CYS A 170 10.67 -1.74 0.49
C CYS A 170 9.63 -2.86 0.57
N SER A 171 8.98 -3.01 1.72
CA SER A 171 7.87 -3.95 1.90
C SER A 171 6.57 -3.20 2.19
N LEU A 172 5.49 -3.61 1.50
CA LEU A 172 4.15 -3.12 1.72
C LEU A 172 3.26 -4.27 2.19
N THR A 173 2.46 -4.06 3.22
CA THR A 173 1.53 -5.10 3.65
C THR A 173 0.35 -5.26 2.69
N GLY A 174 -0.03 -4.22 1.93
CA GLY A 174 -1.37 -4.15 1.33
C GLY A 174 -2.42 -4.09 2.43
N ASP A 175 -3.69 -4.14 2.05
CA ASP A 175 -4.81 -4.21 2.99
C ASP A 175 -4.88 -5.60 3.63
N THR A 176 -4.82 -5.67 4.94
CA THR A 176 -4.74 -6.97 5.62
C THR A 176 -5.17 -6.92 7.08
N SER A 177 -5.75 -8.01 7.58
CA SER A 177 -5.81 -8.26 9.01
C SER A 177 -4.41 -8.55 9.56
N TYR A 178 -4.29 -8.74 10.87
CA TYR A 178 -3.03 -9.16 11.48
C TYR A 178 -2.65 -10.62 11.14
N ASP A 179 -3.57 -11.43 10.63
CA ASP A 179 -3.34 -12.87 10.33
C ASP A 179 -2.65 -13.08 8.97
N ILE A 180 -1.49 -12.45 8.79
CA ILE A 180 -0.68 -12.61 7.59
C ILE A 180 0.00 -14.00 7.61
N PRO A 181 -0.06 -14.81 6.52
CA PRO A 181 0.59 -16.11 6.45
C PRO A 181 2.10 -16.04 6.75
N GLU A 182 2.63 -17.06 7.44
CA GLU A 182 4.05 -17.11 7.86
C GLU A 182 5.03 -16.94 6.69
N GLN A 183 4.74 -17.56 5.54
CA GLN A 183 5.59 -17.40 4.34
C GLN A 183 5.60 -15.95 3.84
N SER A 184 4.46 -15.25 3.93
CA SER A 184 4.36 -13.85 3.55
C SER A 184 5.07 -12.94 4.55
N ARG A 185 4.94 -13.20 5.87
CA ARG A 185 5.73 -12.50 6.91
C ARG A 185 7.22 -12.66 6.67
N ALA A 186 7.68 -13.88 6.37
CA ALA A 186 9.09 -14.14 6.08
C ALA A 186 9.59 -13.38 4.83
N ALA A 187 8.75 -13.22 3.80
CA ALA A 187 9.10 -12.45 2.62
C ALA A 187 9.14 -10.94 2.90
N LEU A 188 8.22 -10.43 3.73
CA LEU A 188 8.13 -9.01 4.12
C LEU A 188 9.26 -8.59 5.08
N ALA A 189 9.89 -9.52 5.81
CA ALA A 189 10.82 -9.25 6.91
C ALA A 189 12.10 -8.50 6.48
N ASN A 190 12.70 -7.79 7.43
CA ASN A 190 13.92 -7.00 7.30
C ASN A 190 13.89 -5.94 6.16
N PRO A 191 12.85 -5.10 6.04
CA PRO A 191 12.83 -4.04 5.05
C PRO A 191 13.54 -2.78 5.57
N ASP A 192 14.22 -2.05 4.68
CA ASP A 192 14.70 -0.68 4.98
C ASP A 192 13.51 0.29 5.18
N LEU A 193 12.38 0.01 4.50
CA LEU A 193 11.13 0.72 4.69
C LEU A 193 9.95 -0.26 4.66
N LEU A 194 9.18 -0.30 5.75
CA LEU A 194 7.89 -0.96 5.81
C LEU A 194 6.77 0.07 5.67
N LEU A 195 5.89 -0.14 4.71
CA LEU A 195 4.60 0.54 4.59
C LEU A 195 3.52 -0.41 5.09
N ALA A 196 3.08 -0.23 6.34
CA ALA A 196 2.09 -1.08 6.98
C ALA A 196 0.73 -0.40 7.00
N GLU A 197 -0.32 -1.09 6.54
CA GLU A 197 -1.67 -0.58 6.70
C GLU A 197 -2.04 -0.48 8.18
N ALA A 198 -2.78 0.55 8.54
CA ALA A 198 -3.23 0.80 9.92
C ALA A 198 -4.50 1.63 9.91
N ILE A 199 -5.62 1.03 9.54
CA ILE A 199 -6.82 1.79 9.21
C ILE A 199 -7.31 2.71 10.34
N VAL A 200 -7.23 2.26 11.59
CA VAL A 200 -7.68 2.97 12.80
C VAL A 200 -6.82 2.63 14.02
N PRO A 201 -6.82 3.45 15.09
CA PRO A 201 -6.27 3.03 16.38
C PRO A 201 -7.12 1.91 17.00
N ALA A 202 -6.53 1.04 17.81
CA ALA A 202 -7.22 -0.08 18.47
C ALA A 202 -8.44 0.36 19.29
N SER A 203 -8.42 1.55 19.88
CA SER A 203 -9.55 2.14 20.60
C SER A 203 -10.80 2.32 19.74
N ALA A 204 -10.66 2.43 18.41
CA ALA A 204 -11.81 2.52 17.51
C ALA A 204 -12.48 1.16 17.24
N ALA A 205 -11.84 0.05 17.60
CA ALA A 205 -12.37 -1.28 17.34
C ALA A 205 -13.72 -1.54 18.05
N GLU A 206 -13.95 -0.93 19.21
CA GLU A 206 -15.23 -1.04 19.93
C GLU A 206 -16.44 -0.51 19.14
N HIS A 207 -16.20 0.38 18.16
CA HIS A 207 -17.25 0.93 17.31
C HIS A 207 -17.54 0.09 16.07
N HIS A 208 -16.74 -0.92 15.79
CA HIS A 208 -16.99 -1.84 14.67
C HIS A 208 -18.02 -2.90 15.07
N PRO A 209 -19.04 -3.24 14.21
CA PRO A 209 -20.05 -4.24 14.53
C PRO A 209 -19.50 -5.62 14.91
N LEU A 210 -18.31 -5.97 14.41
CA LEU A 210 -17.60 -7.21 14.72
C LEU A 210 -16.52 -7.03 15.80
N GLY A 211 -16.35 -5.81 16.35
CA GLY A 211 -15.31 -5.52 17.31
C GLY A 211 -13.91 -5.55 16.73
N GLY A 212 -12.94 -5.83 17.58
CA GLY A 212 -11.54 -6.12 17.20
C GLY A 212 -11.26 -7.61 17.28
N ASN A 213 -10.15 -8.02 16.63
CA ASN A 213 -9.71 -9.41 16.59
C ASN A 213 -8.16 -9.49 16.78
N HIS A 214 -7.61 -10.73 16.87
CA HIS A 214 -6.16 -10.98 17.02
C HIS A 214 -5.56 -10.16 18.16
N HIS A 215 -6.09 -10.32 19.38
CA HIS A 215 -5.68 -9.56 20.55
C HIS A 215 -4.26 -9.96 21.00
N ASP A 216 -3.51 -8.97 21.49
CA ASP A 216 -2.26 -9.22 22.21
C ASP A 216 -2.49 -9.79 23.62
N ASP A 217 -1.41 -9.97 24.39
CA ASP A 217 -1.44 -10.51 25.75
C ASP A 217 -2.16 -9.56 26.74
N GLU A 218 -2.29 -8.28 26.42
CA GLU A 218 -2.98 -7.26 27.21
C GLU A 218 -4.45 -7.09 26.79
N GLY A 219 -4.87 -7.79 25.74
CA GLY A 219 -6.22 -7.74 25.20
C GLY A 219 -6.46 -6.59 24.22
N VAL A 220 -5.40 -5.95 23.70
CA VAL A 220 -5.51 -4.90 22.67
C VAL A 220 -5.71 -5.54 21.30
N PRO A 221 -6.76 -5.17 20.55
CA PRO A 221 -7.01 -5.75 19.24
C PRO A 221 -5.99 -5.26 18.21
N ARG A 222 -5.38 -6.21 17.48
CA ARG A 222 -4.47 -5.98 16.36
C ARG A 222 -5.18 -5.86 15.02
N THR A 223 -6.44 -6.30 14.97
CA THR A 223 -7.29 -6.25 13.77
C THR A 223 -8.58 -5.49 14.06
N PHE A 224 -8.94 -4.59 13.17
CA PHE A 224 -10.23 -3.90 13.15
C PHE A 224 -11.24 -4.72 12.34
N GLY A 225 -12.26 -5.21 12.99
CA GLY A 225 -13.20 -6.15 12.38
C GLY A 225 -12.50 -7.45 11.95
N THR A 226 -12.42 -7.71 10.65
CA THR A 226 -11.83 -8.94 10.10
C THR A 226 -10.85 -8.70 8.94
N LYS A 227 -10.57 -7.43 8.58
CA LYS A 227 -9.93 -7.13 7.30
C LYS A 227 -8.69 -6.26 7.39
N HIS A 228 -8.63 -5.38 8.38
CA HIS A 228 -7.63 -4.33 8.45
C HIS A 228 -6.91 -4.37 9.77
N MET A 229 -5.63 -3.99 9.78
CA MET A 229 -4.91 -3.84 11.04
C MET A 229 -5.33 -2.57 11.78
N THR A 230 -5.23 -2.64 13.11
CA THR A 230 -5.18 -1.44 13.93
C THR A 230 -3.75 -0.85 13.90
N ARG A 231 -3.59 0.41 14.37
CA ARG A 231 -2.27 1.01 14.57
C ARG A 231 -1.36 0.11 15.41
N GLU A 232 -1.90 -0.41 16.49
CA GLU A 232 -1.18 -1.25 17.43
C GLU A 232 -0.75 -2.57 16.75
N GLY A 233 -1.63 -3.19 15.98
CA GLY A 233 -1.29 -4.38 15.20
C GLY A 233 -0.21 -4.13 14.15
N ALA A 234 -0.29 -3.00 13.45
CA ALA A 234 0.72 -2.62 12.45
C ALA A 234 2.10 -2.36 13.08
N LEU A 235 2.15 -1.75 14.27
CA LEU A 235 3.40 -1.53 15.01
C LEU A 235 3.98 -2.83 15.56
N ASP A 236 3.15 -3.73 16.07
CA ASP A 236 3.58 -5.07 16.50
C ASP A 236 4.16 -5.85 15.32
N LEU A 237 3.46 -5.83 14.16
CA LEU A 237 3.97 -6.46 12.93
C LEU A 237 5.31 -5.86 12.50
N ALA A 238 5.46 -4.54 12.55
CA ALA A 238 6.70 -3.87 12.19
C ALA A 238 7.88 -4.33 13.06
N ALA A 239 7.64 -4.50 14.36
CA ALA A 239 8.64 -5.04 15.29
C ALA A 239 8.97 -6.51 15.00
N GLU A 240 7.96 -7.35 14.70
CA GLU A 240 8.15 -8.75 14.33
C GLU A 240 8.93 -8.92 13.01
N LEU A 241 8.75 -7.98 12.07
CA LEU A 241 9.43 -8.00 10.78
C LEU A 241 10.84 -7.40 10.82
N ASP A 242 11.29 -6.88 11.95
CA ASP A 242 12.57 -6.20 12.10
C ASP A 242 12.78 -5.09 11.06
N ALA A 243 11.80 -4.19 10.94
CA ALA A 243 11.80 -3.12 9.96
C ALA A 243 12.68 -1.95 10.43
N ASP A 244 13.63 -1.50 9.60
CA ASP A 244 14.50 -0.35 9.92
C ASP A 244 13.71 0.95 10.07
N ARG A 245 12.74 1.15 9.19
CA ARG A 245 11.81 2.28 9.22
C ARG A 245 10.39 1.82 8.92
N THR A 246 9.43 2.32 9.68
CA THR A 246 8.00 2.03 9.47
C THR A 246 7.21 3.31 9.24
N ARG A 247 6.33 3.29 8.22
CA ARG A 247 5.28 4.29 8.01
C ARG A 247 3.94 3.60 7.93
N LEU A 248 2.98 4.13 8.65
CA LEU A 248 1.63 3.61 8.67
C LEU A 248 0.81 4.31 7.59
N VAL A 249 0.14 3.52 6.75
CA VAL A 249 -0.61 3.96 5.57
C VAL A 249 -2.03 3.40 5.59
N HIS A 250 -2.85 3.73 4.58
CA HIS A 250 -4.25 3.34 4.47
C HIS A 250 -5.08 3.78 5.69
N LEU A 251 -4.90 5.05 6.07
CA LEU A 251 -5.37 5.64 7.32
C LEU A 251 -6.76 6.28 7.16
N ALA A 252 -7.72 5.87 7.98
CA ALA A 252 -9.02 6.51 8.08
C ALA A 252 -8.97 7.76 8.99
N HIS A 253 -9.99 8.60 8.92
CA HIS A 253 -10.09 9.84 9.69
C HIS A 253 -10.47 9.64 11.18
N TYR A 254 -10.43 8.42 11.69
CA TYR A 254 -10.81 8.09 13.07
C TYR A 254 -9.66 8.18 14.09
N TYR A 255 -8.50 8.63 13.67
CA TYR A 255 -7.40 8.96 14.57
C TYR A 255 -7.69 10.24 15.36
N PRO A 256 -7.26 10.35 16.64
CA PRO A 256 -7.35 11.61 17.38
C PRO A 256 -6.64 12.74 16.61
N ALA A 257 -7.26 13.92 16.53
CA ALA A 257 -6.76 15.04 15.71
C ALA A 257 -5.34 15.49 16.08
N GLU A 258 -4.95 15.33 17.35
CA GLU A 258 -3.63 15.69 17.86
C GLU A 258 -2.52 14.75 17.36
N GLU A 259 -2.86 13.49 17.08
CA GLU A 259 -1.94 12.45 16.66
C GLU A 259 -2.01 12.17 15.16
N ALA A 260 -3.15 12.50 14.54
CA ALA A 260 -3.52 12.04 13.20
C ALA A 260 -2.48 12.33 12.12
N PHE A 261 -1.67 13.38 12.26
CA PHE A 261 -0.68 13.82 11.27
C PHE A 261 0.76 13.81 11.83
N ALA A 262 1.00 13.02 12.88
CA ALA A 262 2.30 12.83 13.47
C ALA A 262 2.86 11.43 13.12
N GLU A 263 4.18 11.30 13.09
CA GLU A 263 4.83 9.99 12.93
C GLU A 263 4.34 8.98 13.98
N PRO A 264 4.20 7.72 13.60
CA PRO A 264 4.53 7.08 12.31
C PRO A 264 3.42 7.15 11.24
N LEU A 265 2.31 7.90 11.48
CA LEU A 265 1.18 8.01 10.55
C LEU A 265 1.58 8.87 9.34
N ALA A 266 1.61 8.26 8.16
CA ALA A 266 2.07 8.93 6.95
C ALA A 266 1.08 9.99 6.44
N VAL A 267 1.59 10.96 5.68
CA VAL A 267 0.82 11.92 4.91
C VAL A 267 1.25 11.89 3.44
N ASP A 268 0.39 12.35 2.55
CA ASP A 268 0.67 12.39 1.12
C ASP A 268 1.90 13.26 0.82
N GLY A 269 2.73 12.81 -0.11
CA GLY A 269 3.95 13.50 -0.55
C GLY A 269 5.21 13.18 0.24
N GLU A 270 5.16 12.34 1.27
CA GLU A 270 6.38 11.87 1.93
C GLU A 270 7.26 11.08 0.97
N GLN A 271 8.59 11.34 1.02
CA GLN A 271 9.58 10.70 0.16
C GLN A 271 10.68 10.04 0.98
N TYR A 272 11.12 8.88 0.53
CA TYR A 272 12.17 8.08 1.15
C TYR A 272 13.18 7.62 0.13
N ASP A 273 14.43 8.05 0.28
CA ASP A 273 15.55 7.53 -0.48
C ASP A 273 16.12 6.30 0.24
N LEU A 274 16.02 5.14 -0.38
CA LEU A 274 16.56 3.89 0.14
C LEU A 274 17.89 3.60 -0.54
N TYR A 275 18.98 3.87 0.20
CA TYR A 275 20.34 3.54 -0.20
C TYR A 275 20.84 2.36 0.64
N PRO A 276 21.80 1.58 0.11
CA PRO A 276 22.43 0.56 0.94
C PRO A 276 22.98 1.23 2.19
N SER A 277 22.70 0.67 3.34
CA SER A 277 23.43 1.03 4.56
C SER A 277 24.90 0.90 4.22
N ALA A 278 25.69 1.97 4.41
CA ALA A 278 27.12 1.88 4.26
C ALA A 278 27.59 0.75 5.15
N ALA A 279 28.06 -0.35 4.57
CA ALA A 279 28.65 -1.43 5.33
C ALA A 279 29.66 -0.77 6.27
N GLU A 280 29.47 -0.90 7.58
CA GLU A 280 30.44 -0.44 8.55
C GLU A 280 31.77 -1.06 8.17
N GLY A 281 32.62 -0.20 7.57
CA GLY A 281 33.91 -0.64 7.10
C GLY A 281 34.71 -1.13 8.30
N ASP A 282 35.08 -2.40 8.29
CA ASP A 282 36.12 -2.96 9.13
C ASP A 282 37.34 -2.04 9.07
N THR A 283 37.57 -1.29 10.16
CA THR A 283 38.86 -0.62 10.42
C THR A 283 39.68 -1.42 11.40
#